data_fd6850d399eff465c485ad0aa98b3a67
#
_entry.id   fd6850d399eff465c485ad0aa98b3a67
#
_cell.length_a   1.000
_cell.length_b   1.000
_cell.length_c   1.000
_cell.angle_alpha   90.00
_cell.angle_beta   90.00
_cell.angle_gamma   90.00
#
_symmetry.space_group_name_H-M   'P 1'
#
loop_
_entity.id
_entity.type
_entity.pdbx_description
1 polymer ?
#
loop_
_entity_poly.entity_id
_entity_poly.type
_entity_poly.pdbx_seq_one_letter_code
_entity_poly.pdbx_strand_id
1 'polypeptide(L)'
;MKRKIVLSSGNKHKISEIKDILKNMIFEVLSKDDLGYIDFDVVEDGTTLEENAFKKALELHKLTQGIVIADDTGLFVDTLNGEPGVYSARYAGETASDENNNKLLLKKLENVPMEKRTAHFKTVIAVVFEDGSKMMAEGRIDGTIAFEKRGQNGFGYDPLFIVENTNKTFAEMTDEEKNKISHRARALTSLREKLEDIGEDISNQR
;
A
#
# COMPACT_ATOMS: atom_id res chain seq x y z
N MET A 1 -20.40 -18.77 8.81
CA MET A 1 -19.99 -18.04 7.57
C MET A 1 -18.79 -17.17 7.92
N LYS A 2 -17.78 -17.08 7.03
CA LYS A 2 -16.68 -16.12 7.23
C LYS A 2 -17.23 -14.69 7.11
N ARG A 3 -16.78 -13.77 7.95
CA ARG A 3 -17.06 -12.33 7.77
C ARG A 3 -16.38 -11.84 6.49
N LYS A 4 -17.04 -10.94 5.78
CA LYS A 4 -16.52 -10.40 4.51
C LYS A 4 -15.80 -9.09 4.76
N ILE A 5 -14.65 -8.93 4.11
CA ILE A 5 -13.91 -7.67 4.04
C ILE A 5 -13.85 -7.24 2.58
N VAL A 6 -14.19 -6.00 2.30
CA VAL A 6 -14.18 -5.42 0.95
C VAL A 6 -12.97 -4.52 0.79
N LEU A 7 -12.17 -4.75 -0.26
CA LEU A 7 -11.03 -3.92 -0.62
C LEU A 7 -11.47 -2.77 -1.53
N SER A 8 -11.26 -1.54 -1.08
CA SER A 8 -11.44 -0.32 -1.88
C SER A 8 -10.17 0.00 -2.67
N SER A 9 -9.88 -0.79 -3.70
CA SER A 9 -8.74 -0.61 -4.59
C SER A 9 -9.08 -1.04 -6.01
N GLY A 10 -8.64 -0.28 -7.00
CA GLY A 10 -8.66 -0.67 -8.43
C GLY A 10 -7.33 -1.25 -8.90
N ASN A 11 -6.28 -1.22 -8.08
CA ASN A 11 -4.96 -1.72 -8.45
C ASN A 11 -4.88 -3.24 -8.25
N LYS A 12 -4.84 -3.99 -9.37
CA LYS A 12 -4.82 -5.46 -9.36
C LYS A 12 -3.61 -6.04 -8.61
N HIS A 13 -2.45 -5.41 -8.69
CA HIS A 13 -1.24 -5.86 -7.98
C HIS A 13 -1.42 -5.73 -6.46
N LYS A 14 -1.91 -4.58 -5.98
CA LYS A 14 -2.23 -4.39 -4.57
C LYS A 14 -3.27 -5.40 -4.07
N ILE A 15 -4.34 -5.62 -4.85
CA ILE A 15 -5.41 -6.58 -4.51
C ILE A 15 -4.83 -7.99 -4.36
N SER A 16 -3.95 -8.41 -5.29
CA SER A 16 -3.30 -9.72 -5.23
C SER A 16 -2.43 -9.86 -3.98
N GLU A 17 -1.53 -8.90 -3.73
CA GLU A 17 -0.67 -8.88 -2.54
C GLU A 17 -1.49 -8.95 -1.24
N ILE A 18 -2.56 -8.17 -1.13
CA ILE A 18 -3.42 -8.14 0.06
C ILE A 18 -4.16 -9.48 0.23
N LYS A 19 -4.74 -10.03 -0.84
CA LYS A 19 -5.42 -11.33 -0.80
C LYS A 19 -4.47 -12.46 -0.40
N ASP A 20 -3.24 -12.46 -0.91
CA ASP A 20 -2.22 -13.47 -0.58
C ASP A 20 -1.79 -13.42 0.89
N ILE A 21 -1.57 -12.24 1.43
CA ILE A 21 -1.17 -12.06 2.82
C ILE A 21 -2.30 -12.41 3.79
N LEU A 22 -3.55 -12.05 3.45
CA LEU A 22 -4.73 -12.28 4.29
C LEU A 22 -5.41 -13.64 4.08
N LYS A 23 -4.94 -14.50 3.15
CA LYS A 23 -5.61 -15.75 2.76
C LYS A 23 -5.91 -16.72 3.91
N ASN A 24 -5.10 -16.69 4.97
CA ASN A 24 -5.21 -17.60 6.12
C ASN A 24 -6.06 -17.00 7.27
N MET A 25 -6.64 -15.83 7.10
CA MET A 25 -7.50 -15.21 8.11
C MET A 25 -8.92 -15.80 8.07
N ILE A 26 -9.67 -15.54 9.16
CA ILE A 26 -11.07 -15.94 9.30
C ILE A 26 -12.04 -15.16 8.38
N PHE A 27 -11.53 -14.18 7.65
CA PHE A 27 -12.28 -13.32 6.75
C PHE A 27 -12.25 -13.83 5.30
N GLU A 28 -13.33 -13.55 4.56
CA GLU A 28 -13.38 -13.64 3.10
C GLU A 28 -13.05 -12.27 2.52
N VAL A 29 -11.95 -12.17 1.76
CA VAL A 29 -11.49 -10.90 1.19
C VAL A 29 -11.99 -10.75 -0.25
N LEU A 30 -12.86 -9.77 -0.48
CA LEU A 30 -13.44 -9.43 -1.78
C LEU A 30 -12.89 -8.07 -2.24
N SER A 31 -12.69 -7.90 -3.54
CA SER A 31 -12.46 -6.57 -4.12
C SER A 31 -13.80 -5.84 -4.31
N LYS A 32 -13.77 -4.52 -4.48
CA LYS A 32 -14.95 -3.74 -4.88
C LYS A 32 -15.56 -4.25 -6.18
N ASP A 33 -14.71 -4.72 -7.11
CA ASP A 33 -15.13 -5.24 -8.40
C ASP A 33 -15.88 -6.58 -8.27
N ASP A 34 -15.48 -7.44 -7.30
CA ASP A 34 -16.18 -8.69 -6.99
C ASP A 34 -17.64 -8.44 -6.53
N LEU A 35 -17.94 -7.24 -6.05
CA LEU A 35 -19.28 -6.79 -5.65
C LEU A 35 -20.01 -5.94 -6.70
N GLY A 36 -19.43 -5.79 -7.90
CA GLY A 36 -20.02 -5.03 -8.99
C GLY A 36 -19.76 -3.53 -8.96
N TYR A 37 -18.93 -3.02 -8.06
CA TYR A 37 -18.54 -1.60 -7.99
C TYR A 37 -17.33 -1.29 -8.89
N ILE A 38 -17.38 -1.73 -10.16
CA ILE A 38 -16.26 -1.66 -11.11
C ILE A 38 -15.86 -0.20 -11.38
N ASP A 39 -16.85 0.67 -11.62
CA ASP A 39 -16.63 2.09 -11.95
C ASP A 39 -16.52 2.99 -10.70
N PHE A 40 -16.55 2.39 -9.51
CA PHE A 40 -16.37 3.17 -8.29
C PHE A 40 -14.92 3.61 -8.15
N ASP A 41 -14.71 4.91 -8.08
CA ASP A 41 -13.41 5.52 -7.84
C ASP A 41 -13.56 6.68 -6.86
N VAL A 42 -12.48 7.01 -6.16
CA VAL A 42 -12.43 8.07 -5.17
C VAL A 42 -11.26 9.00 -5.48
N VAL A 43 -11.56 10.28 -5.62
CA VAL A 43 -10.53 11.30 -5.80
C VAL A 43 -9.65 11.38 -4.56
N GLU A 44 -8.37 11.09 -4.75
CA GLU A 44 -7.34 11.12 -3.70
C GLU A 44 -6.76 12.54 -3.61
N ASP A 45 -7.47 13.45 -2.95
CA ASP A 45 -7.11 14.86 -2.76
C ASP A 45 -6.56 15.16 -1.34
N GLY A 46 -6.37 14.13 -0.53
CA GLY A 46 -5.76 14.23 0.79
C GLY A 46 -4.28 14.63 0.72
N THR A 47 -3.81 15.23 1.79
CA THR A 47 -2.41 15.67 1.95
C THR A 47 -1.53 14.61 2.61
N THR A 48 -2.15 13.56 3.15
CA THR A 48 -1.47 12.43 3.78
C THR A 48 -2.00 11.10 3.25
N LEU A 49 -1.22 10.02 3.42
CA LEU A 49 -1.65 8.66 3.06
C LEU A 49 -2.86 8.24 3.92
N GLU A 50 -2.89 8.67 5.18
CA GLU A 50 -3.97 8.40 6.12
C GLU A 50 -5.30 8.98 5.63
N GLU A 51 -5.30 10.26 5.21
CA GLU A 51 -6.49 10.92 4.67
C GLU A 51 -7.03 10.21 3.44
N ASN A 52 -6.15 9.87 2.49
CA ASN A 52 -6.53 9.17 1.27
C ASN A 52 -7.06 7.75 1.55
N ALA A 53 -6.37 6.99 2.41
CA ALA A 53 -6.80 5.65 2.79
C ALA A 53 -8.18 5.66 3.45
N PHE A 54 -8.40 6.56 4.44
CA PHE A 54 -9.71 6.68 5.09
C PHE A 54 -10.78 7.18 4.13
N LYS A 55 -10.48 8.13 3.25
CA LYS A 55 -11.44 8.62 2.25
C LYS A 55 -11.92 7.48 1.37
N LYS A 56 -11.01 6.67 0.82
CA LYS A 56 -11.34 5.48 0.01
C LYS A 56 -12.18 4.47 0.78
N ALA A 57 -11.82 4.18 2.02
CA ALA A 57 -12.56 3.22 2.85
C ALA A 57 -13.97 3.71 3.19
N LEU A 58 -14.12 4.98 3.59
CA LEU A 58 -15.39 5.58 3.96
C LEU A 58 -16.37 5.69 2.81
N GLU A 59 -15.89 6.12 1.63
CA GLU A 59 -16.77 6.27 0.48
C GLU A 59 -17.33 4.92 0.01
N LEU A 60 -16.52 3.86 0.00
CA LEU A 60 -17.02 2.51 -0.32
C LEU A 60 -17.90 1.94 0.80
N HIS A 61 -17.58 2.22 2.06
CA HIS A 61 -18.39 1.79 3.20
C HIS A 61 -19.83 2.31 3.14
N LYS A 62 -20.04 3.56 2.69
CA LYS A 62 -21.40 4.14 2.49
C LYS A 62 -22.26 3.30 1.55
N LEU A 63 -21.66 2.60 0.60
CA LEU A 63 -22.35 1.76 -0.38
C LEU A 63 -22.54 0.32 0.09
N THR A 64 -21.52 -0.25 0.75
CA THR A 64 -21.52 -1.67 1.14
C THR A 64 -22.05 -1.93 2.53
N GLN A 65 -21.96 -0.95 3.43
CA GLN A 65 -22.27 -1.03 4.86
C GLN A 65 -21.59 -2.21 5.58
N GLY A 66 -20.56 -2.78 4.95
CA GLY A 66 -19.74 -3.88 5.47
C GLY A 66 -18.39 -3.39 5.97
N ILE A 67 -17.52 -4.32 6.37
CA ILE A 67 -16.14 -4.01 6.71
C ILE A 67 -15.41 -3.66 5.42
N VAL A 68 -14.84 -2.47 5.37
CA VAL A 68 -14.07 -1.99 4.20
C VAL A 68 -12.62 -1.71 4.60
N ILE A 69 -11.70 -2.17 3.78
CA ILE A 69 -10.28 -1.86 3.88
C ILE A 69 -9.87 -1.07 2.64
N ALA A 70 -9.08 -0.02 2.83
CA ALA A 70 -8.38 0.68 1.77
C ALA A 70 -6.92 0.90 2.14
N ASP A 71 -6.03 0.79 1.17
CA ASP A 71 -4.62 1.14 1.35
C ASP A 71 -4.25 2.41 0.57
N ASP A 72 -3.36 3.20 1.15
CA ASP A 72 -2.61 4.19 0.42
C ASP A 72 -1.12 4.01 0.65
N THR A 73 -0.32 4.27 -0.40
CA THR A 73 1.11 3.96 -0.39
C THR A 73 1.90 5.06 -1.07
N GLY A 74 2.98 5.47 -0.44
CA GLY A 74 3.93 6.43 -0.99
C GLY A 74 5.38 5.98 -0.87
N LEU A 75 6.18 6.41 -1.84
CA LEU A 75 7.64 6.43 -1.78
C LEU A 75 8.08 7.82 -1.31
N PHE A 76 8.92 7.87 -0.31
CA PHE A 76 9.47 9.11 0.24
C PHE A 76 10.98 9.11 0.08
N VAL A 77 11.54 10.10 -0.61
CA VAL A 77 12.98 10.23 -0.85
C VAL A 77 13.52 11.45 -0.09
N ASP A 78 14.45 11.20 0.81
CA ASP A 78 14.90 12.23 1.79
C ASP A 78 15.51 13.46 1.11
N THR A 79 16.38 13.27 0.11
CA THR A 79 17.01 14.38 -0.64
C THR A 79 15.99 15.22 -1.43
N LEU A 80 14.83 14.66 -1.75
CA LEU A 80 13.74 15.34 -2.43
C LEU A 80 12.67 15.88 -1.45
N ASN A 81 13.03 16.04 -0.17
CA ASN A 81 12.11 16.49 0.88
C ASN A 81 10.82 15.65 0.98
N GLY A 82 10.94 14.34 0.76
CA GLY A 82 9.84 13.40 0.81
C GLY A 82 9.07 13.21 -0.49
N GLU A 83 9.42 13.90 -1.59
CA GLU A 83 8.82 13.58 -2.89
C GLU A 83 9.19 12.16 -3.35
N PRO A 84 8.31 11.46 -4.07
CA PRO A 84 6.96 11.83 -4.51
C PRO A 84 5.88 11.78 -3.42
N GLY A 85 6.08 11.09 -2.29
CA GLY A 85 5.15 11.05 -1.16
C GLY A 85 3.75 10.58 -1.56
N VAL A 86 2.72 11.30 -1.17
CA VAL A 86 1.31 11.01 -1.48
C VAL A 86 1.00 11.05 -2.99
N TYR A 87 1.87 11.69 -3.77
CA TYR A 87 1.73 11.78 -5.23
C TYR A 87 2.41 10.65 -5.99
N SER A 88 2.85 9.59 -5.29
CA SER A 88 3.65 8.50 -5.88
C SER A 88 3.05 7.91 -7.15
N ALA A 89 1.75 7.68 -7.18
CA ALA A 89 1.07 7.09 -8.34
C ALA A 89 0.98 8.05 -9.54
N ARG A 90 0.97 9.37 -9.29
CA ARG A 90 0.78 10.43 -10.30
C ARG A 90 1.91 11.46 -10.33
N TYR A 91 3.11 11.05 -9.96
CA TYR A 91 4.28 11.94 -9.81
C TYR A 91 4.66 12.68 -11.10
N ALA A 92 4.54 12.01 -12.24
CA ALA A 92 4.78 12.61 -13.56
C ALA A 92 3.49 13.11 -14.24
N GLY A 93 2.38 13.27 -13.48
CA GLY A 93 1.08 13.74 -13.96
C GLY A 93 -0.05 12.74 -13.73
N GLU A 94 -1.30 13.18 -13.83
CA GLU A 94 -2.49 12.38 -13.48
C GLU A 94 -2.64 11.08 -14.31
N THR A 95 -2.15 11.08 -15.55
CA THR A 95 -2.20 9.91 -16.44
C THR A 95 -0.82 9.25 -16.63
N ALA A 96 0.12 9.51 -15.71
CA ALA A 96 1.47 9.00 -15.84
C ALA A 96 1.52 7.49 -15.64
N SER A 97 2.35 6.83 -16.45
CA SER A 97 2.71 5.43 -16.25
C SER A 97 3.82 5.29 -15.19
N ASP A 98 3.98 4.08 -14.63
CA ASP A 98 5.11 3.75 -13.75
C ASP A 98 6.45 4.11 -14.41
N GLU A 99 6.56 3.89 -15.72
CA GLU A 99 7.77 4.24 -16.48
C GLU A 99 8.06 5.75 -16.45
N ASN A 100 7.02 6.60 -16.62
CA ASN A 100 7.17 8.04 -16.56
C ASN A 100 7.51 8.53 -15.16
N ASN A 101 6.89 7.95 -14.14
CA ASN A 101 7.19 8.24 -12.75
C ASN A 101 8.64 7.89 -12.39
N ASN A 102 9.11 6.71 -12.82
CA ASN A 102 10.49 6.26 -12.63
C ASN A 102 11.50 7.17 -13.34
N LYS A 103 11.22 7.57 -14.59
CA LYS A 103 12.08 8.50 -15.34
C LYS A 103 12.19 9.87 -14.66
N LEU A 104 11.06 10.40 -14.17
CA LEU A 104 11.06 11.67 -13.46
C LEU A 104 11.86 11.59 -12.16
N LEU A 105 11.71 10.52 -11.39
CA LEU A 105 12.46 10.30 -10.16
C LEU A 105 13.96 10.24 -10.42
N LEU A 106 14.38 9.43 -11.40
CA LEU A 106 15.81 9.34 -11.79
C LEU A 106 16.37 10.68 -12.27
N LYS A 107 15.61 11.45 -13.05
CA LYS A 107 16.00 12.78 -13.49
C LYS A 107 16.22 13.74 -12.33
N LYS A 108 15.33 13.75 -11.33
CA LYS A 108 15.48 14.60 -10.13
C LYS A 108 16.68 14.19 -9.25
N LEU A 109 17.08 12.94 -9.33
CA LEU A 109 18.24 12.40 -8.60
C LEU A 109 19.53 12.35 -9.43
N GLU A 110 19.59 12.94 -10.64
CA GLU A 110 20.69 12.77 -11.59
C GLU A 110 22.07 13.07 -10.98
N ASN A 111 22.29 14.02 -10.22
CA ASN A 111 23.60 14.34 -9.62
C ASN A 111 23.67 14.03 -8.12
N VAL A 112 22.76 13.21 -7.60
CA VAL A 112 22.72 12.85 -6.18
C VAL A 112 23.52 11.56 -5.99
N PRO A 113 24.59 11.57 -5.17
CA PRO A 113 25.38 10.36 -4.90
C PRO A 113 24.60 9.34 -4.07
N MET A 114 25.04 8.07 -4.11
CA MET A 114 24.29 6.93 -3.54
C MET A 114 23.95 7.11 -2.07
N GLU A 115 24.88 7.61 -1.27
CA GLU A 115 24.70 7.82 0.17
C GLU A 115 23.64 8.88 0.54
N LYS A 116 23.21 9.68 -0.44
CA LYS A 116 22.14 10.68 -0.30
C LYS A 116 20.83 10.29 -0.98
N ARG A 117 20.76 9.07 -1.54
CA ARG A 117 19.56 8.56 -2.21
C ARG A 117 18.67 7.75 -1.27
N THR A 118 18.77 7.98 0.03
CA THR A 118 17.96 7.31 1.06
C THR A 118 16.47 7.58 0.83
N ALA A 119 15.68 6.54 1.02
CA ALA A 119 14.24 6.58 0.78
C ALA A 119 13.53 5.55 1.65
N HIS A 120 12.22 5.71 1.78
CA HIS A 120 11.39 4.65 2.35
C HIS A 120 10.05 4.55 1.62
N PHE A 121 9.54 3.35 1.58
CA PHE A 121 8.12 3.12 1.30
C PHE A 121 7.32 3.12 2.59
N LYS A 122 6.16 3.75 2.56
CA LYS A 122 5.14 3.67 3.62
C LYS A 122 3.80 3.26 3.01
N THR A 123 3.11 2.32 3.67
CA THR A 123 1.70 1.99 3.41
C THR A 123 0.89 2.27 4.66
N VAL A 124 -0.25 2.90 4.46
CA VAL A 124 -1.31 3.05 5.47
C VAL A 124 -2.50 2.21 5.02
N ILE A 125 -3.03 1.41 5.93
CA ILE A 125 -4.26 0.65 5.74
C ILE A 125 -5.30 1.23 6.67
N ALA A 126 -6.39 1.75 6.11
CA ALA A 126 -7.57 2.19 6.84
C ALA A 126 -8.63 1.09 6.82
N VAL A 127 -9.26 0.85 7.95
CA VAL A 127 -10.41 -0.05 8.11
C VAL A 127 -11.59 0.75 8.62
N VAL A 128 -12.74 0.55 8.00
CA VAL A 128 -14.04 1.02 8.49
C VAL A 128 -14.90 -0.20 8.76
N PHE A 129 -15.35 -0.36 10.00
CA PHE A 129 -16.19 -1.48 10.43
C PHE A 129 -17.68 -1.22 10.14
N GLU A 130 -18.51 -2.25 10.30
CA GLU A 130 -19.95 -2.22 10.06
C GLU A 130 -20.68 -1.15 10.92
N ASP A 131 -20.18 -0.89 12.12
CA ASP A 131 -20.70 0.14 13.03
C ASP A 131 -20.17 1.55 12.78
N GLY A 132 -19.33 1.72 11.74
CA GLY A 132 -18.67 2.98 11.40
C GLY A 132 -17.41 3.28 12.22
N SER A 133 -17.05 2.44 13.18
CA SER A 133 -15.77 2.57 13.87
C SER A 133 -14.60 2.41 12.93
N LYS A 134 -13.44 2.98 13.30
CA LYS A 134 -12.29 3.10 12.41
C LYS A 134 -11.05 2.53 13.07
N MET A 135 -10.23 1.89 12.26
CA MET A 135 -8.90 1.42 12.63
C MET A 135 -7.89 1.76 11.55
N MET A 136 -6.63 1.88 11.93
CA MET A 136 -5.53 2.10 11.01
C MET A 136 -4.35 1.21 11.39
N ALA A 137 -3.66 0.73 10.38
CA ALA A 137 -2.35 0.09 10.50
C ALA A 137 -1.39 0.68 9.47
N GLU A 138 -0.12 0.70 9.80
CA GLU A 138 0.91 1.18 8.88
C GLU A 138 2.11 0.24 8.85
N GLY A 139 2.83 0.30 7.74
CA GLY A 139 4.10 -0.39 7.57
C GLY A 139 5.06 0.43 6.75
N ARG A 140 6.32 0.40 7.14
CA ARG A 140 7.42 1.13 6.50
C ARG A 140 8.57 0.18 6.21
N ILE A 141 9.27 0.42 5.12
CA ILE A 141 10.55 -0.21 4.81
C ILE A 141 11.52 0.83 4.27
N ASP A 142 12.73 0.81 4.80
CA ASP A 142 13.79 1.72 4.42
C ASP A 142 14.65 1.11 3.31
N GLY A 143 15.30 1.98 2.52
CA GLY A 143 16.13 1.60 1.41
C GLY A 143 16.79 2.80 0.73
N THR A 144 17.25 2.59 -0.49
CA THR A 144 17.89 3.62 -1.32
C THR A 144 17.39 3.53 -2.77
N ILE A 145 17.44 4.64 -3.49
CA ILE A 145 17.08 4.67 -4.91
C ILE A 145 18.28 4.35 -5.78
N ALA A 146 18.18 3.31 -6.59
CA ALA A 146 19.20 2.90 -7.57
C ALA A 146 19.46 4.00 -8.61
N PHE A 147 20.60 3.94 -9.29
CA PHE A 147 20.91 4.83 -10.41
C PHE A 147 20.14 4.47 -11.69
N GLU A 148 19.75 3.21 -11.82
CA GLU A 148 19.03 2.67 -12.96
C GLU A 148 18.07 1.57 -12.52
N LYS A 149 17.14 1.21 -13.38
CA LYS A 149 16.17 0.14 -13.12
C LYS A 149 16.86 -1.23 -13.08
N ARG A 150 16.53 -2.03 -12.08
CA ARG A 150 17.02 -3.40 -11.88
C ARG A 150 15.86 -4.33 -11.57
N GLY A 151 15.83 -5.51 -12.19
CA GLY A 151 14.75 -6.49 -12.05
C GLY A 151 13.54 -6.20 -12.95
N GLN A 152 12.59 -7.12 -12.95
CA GLN A 152 11.41 -7.08 -13.83
C GLN A 152 10.10 -7.39 -13.11
N ASN A 153 10.15 -7.75 -11.82
CA ASN A 153 8.98 -8.08 -11.03
C ASN A 153 8.35 -6.83 -10.41
N GLY A 154 7.15 -6.98 -9.87
CA GLY A 154 6.46 -5.94 -9.14
C GLY A 154 5.89 -4.83 -10.02
N PHE A 155 5.76 -3.61 -9.47
CA PHE A 155 5.15 -2.44 -10.11
C PHE A 155 5.67 -1.13 -9.49
N GLY A 156 5.26 -0.01 -10.05
CA GLY A 156 5.63 1.31 -9.54
C GLY A 156 7.12 1.54 -9.53
N TYR A 157 7.67 1.87 -8.38
CA TYR A 157 9.09 2.16 -8.17
C TYR A 157 9.90 0.94 -7.74
N ASP A 158 9.33 -0.26 -7.74
CA ASP A 158 10.03 -1.50 -7.35
C ASP A 158 11.38 -1.70 -8.07
N PRO A 159 11.53 -1.37 -9.38
CA PRO A 159 12.81 -1.51 -10.06
C PRO A 159 13.90 -0.54 -9.61
N LEU A 160 13.55 0.52 -8.88
CA LEU A 160 14.49 1.54 -8.40
C LEU A 160 14.78 1.44 -6.91
N PHE A 161 13.92 0.80 -6.12
CA PHE A 161 14.03 0.78 -4.66
C PHE A 161 14.87 -0.42 -4.19
N ILE A 162 16.13 -0.15 -3.82
CA ILE A 162 17.03 -1.14 -3.19
C ILE A 162 16.65 -1.24 -1.72
N VAL A 163 16.20 -2.42 -1.31
CA VAL A 163 15.80 -2.69 0.07
C VAL A 163 17.02 -2.71 0.99
N GLU A 164 16.93 -2.02 2.12
CA GLU A 164 17.99 -1.98 3.12
C GLU A 164 18.45 -3.39 3.53
N ASN A 165 19.76 -3.58 3.69
CA ASN A 165 20.42 -4.84 4.07
C ASN A 165 20.27 -6.01 3.07
N THR A 166 19.75 -5.79 1.86
CA THR A 166 19.59 -6.90 0.86
C THR A 166 20.41 -6.73 -0.41
N ASN A 167 20.82 -5.53 -0.76
CA ASN A 167 21.43 -5.15 -2.05
C ASN A 167 20.57 -5.53 -3.28
N LYS A 168 19.30 -5.90 -3.10
CA LYS A 168 18.32 -6.19 -4.17
C LYS A 168 17.28 -5.09 -4.24
N THR A 169 16.83 -4.77 -5.45
CA THR A 169 15.59 -4.00 -5.60
C THR A 169 14.37 -4.89 -5.34
N PHE A 170 13.21 -4.30 -5.07
CA PHE A 170 11.98 -5.09 -4.98
C PHE A 170 11.69 -5.86 -6.29
N ALA A 171 12.04 -5.29 -7.44
CA ALA A 171 11.83 -5.96 -8.73
C ALA A 171 12.82 -7.11 -9.02
N GLU A 172 13.88 -7.27 -8.22
CA GLU A 172 14.78 -8.42 -8.24
C GLU A 172 14.35 -9.52 -7.25
N MET A 173 13.29 -9.30 -6.50
CA MET A 173 12.71 -10.28 -5.56
C MET A 173 11.55 -11.04 -6.19
N THR A 174 11.31 -12.26 -5.72
CA THR A 174 10.05 -12.95 -5.99
C THR A 174 8.92 -12.32 -5.18
N ASP A 175 7.66 -12.56 -5.57
CA ASP A 175 6.51 -12.09 -4.80
C ASP A 175 6.53 -12.65 -3.36
N GLU A 176 6.99 -13.89 -3.16
CA GLU A 176 7.13 -14.48 -1.84
C GLU A 176 8.19 -13.76 -0.98
N GLU A 177 9.35 -13.41 -1.57
CA GLU A 177 10.40 -12.64 -0.88
C GLU A 177 9.86 -11.25 -0.49
N LYS A 178 9.23 -10.54 -1.43
CA LYS A 178 8.67 -9.21 -1.23
C LYS A 178 7.55 -9.22 -0.18
N ASN A 179 6.63 -10.18 -0.25
CA ASN A 179 5.48 -10.30 0.67
C ASN A 179 5.88 -10.64 2.12
N LYS A 180 7.13 -11.00 2.38
CA LYS A 180 7.65 -11.20 3.75
C LYS A 180 8.16 -9.93 4.41
N ILE A 181 8.63 -8.95 3.63
CA ILE A 181 9.39 -7.81 4.16
C ILE A 181 8.84 -6.44 3.78
N SER A 182 7.98 -6.37 2.76
CA SER A 182 7.53 -5.08 2.19
C SER A 182 6.74 -4.22 3.19
N HIS A 183 6.67 -2.93 2.91
CA HIS A 183 5.83 -1.96 3.62
C HIS A 183 4.38 -2.44 3.76
N ARG A 184 3.79 -2.98 2.68
CA ARG A 184 2.42 -3.53 2.70
C ARG A 184 2.32 -4.78 3.56
N ALA A 185 3.29 -5.68 3.47
CA ALA A 185 3.32 -6.87 4.33
C ALA A 185 3.38 -6.49 5.82
N ARG A 186 4.20 -5.51 6.18
CA ARG A 186 4.30 -5.00 7.57
C ARG A 186 3.00 -4.34 8.01
N ALA A 187 2.37 -3.53 7.16
CA ALA A 187 1.08 -2.91 7.47
C ALA A 187 -0.02 -3.95 7.69
N LEU A 188 -0.07 -5.00 6.85
CA LEU A 188 -1.05 -6.09 6.98
C LEU A 188 -0.79 -6.98 8.18
N THR A 189 0.48 -7.21 8.55
CA THR A 189 0.83 -7.93 9.79
C THR A 189 0.36 -7.14 11.02
N SER A 190 0.65 -5.82 11.06
CA SER A 190 0.16 -4.94 12.13
C SER A 190 -1.36 -4.87 12.18
N LEU A 191 -2.03 -4.86 11.02
CA LEU A 191 -3.50 -4.92 10.98
C LEU A 191 -4.02 -6.23 11.55
N ARG A 192 -3.41 -7.36 11.19
CA ARG A 192 -3.82 -8.68 11.67
C ARG A 192 -3.74 -8.76 13.19
N GLU A 193 -2.62 -8.34 13.77
CA GLU A 193 -2.43 -8.31 15.22
C GLU A 193 -3.53 -7.50 15.93
N LYS A 194 -3.82 -6.30 15.43
CA LYS A 194 -4.90 -5.45 15.97
C LYS A 194 -6.30 -6.07 15.85
N LEU A 195 -6.56 -6.81 14.77
CA LEU A 195 -7.85 -7.49 14.57
C LEU A 195 -7.98 -8.74 15.47
N GLU A 196 -6.88 -9.45 15.73
CA GLU A 196 -6.84 -10.59 16.66
C GLU A 196 -7.11 -10.11 18.10
N ASP A 197 -6.49 -9.02 18.55
CA ASP A 197 -6.71 -8.41 19.87
C ASP A 197 -8.20 -8.05 20.09
N ILE A 198 -8.87 -7.44 19.12
CA ILE A 198 -10.31 -7.14 19.19
C ILE A 198 -11.15 -8.43 19.25
N GLY A 199 -10.75 -9.46 18.51
CA GLY A 199 -11.42 -10.76 18.49
C GLY A 199 -11.35 -11.47 19.84
N GLU A 200 -10.23 -11.36 20.54
CA GLU A 200 -10.04 -11.92 21.89
C GLU A 200 -10.86 -11.15 22.95
N ASP A 201 -10.91 -9.82 22.87
CA ASP A 201 -11.72 -8.99 23.77
C ASP A 201 -13.22 -9.33 23.66
N ILE A 202 -13.72 -9.57 22.46
CA ILE A 202 -15.13 -9.97 22.23
C ILE A 202 -15.39 -11.39 22.77
N SER A 203 -14.42 -12.30 22.70
CA SER A 203 -14.56 -13.67 23.20
C SER A 203 -14.52 -13.76 24.73
N ASN A 204 -13.80 -12.85 25.39
CA ASN A 204 -13.67 -12.79 26.85
C ASN A 204 -14.85 -12.07 27.54
N GLN A 205 -15.71 -11.40 26.77
CA GLN A 205 -16.93 -10.72 27.30
C GLN A 205 -18.21 -11.57 27.17
N ARG A 206 -18.11 -12.82 26.74
CA ARG A 206 -19.21 -13.80 26.67
C ARG A 206 -19.02 -14.91 27.69
#